data_77ea4e45edbf42a4a87fc89366d04ab1
#
_entry.id   77ea4e45edbf42a4a87fc89366d04ab1
#
_cell.length_a   1.000
_cell.length_b   1.000
_cell.length_c   1.000
_cell.angle_alpha   90.00
_cell.angle_beta   90.00
_cell.angle_gamma   90.00
#
_symmetry.space_group_name_H-M   'P 1'
#
loop_
_entity.id
_entity.type
_entity.pdbx_description
1 polymer ?
#
loop_
_entity_poly.entity_id
_entity_poly.type
_entity_poly.pdbx_seq_one_letter_code
_entity_poly.pdbx_strand_id
1 'polypeptide(L)'
;FKVQTLSQVQAQFGDITVVLGFGTSLPEIMERIDNIEKRHEVIVPEMCVAGDENFSKEKLLSMYSQAEKAYRLFDDDISKLTFEKLTAFKITGRLSYLREIFTDKDKITEILPLGENEIYCDLGAYTGDTAAELISRTGGKYERIYALEPERKNFQKCLKNLKAYDNISLYNAAAWSIDTELNFAGGAGRQGRVDAAGKKVSARSLDSVLAGKKCTYIKYDVEGADLEALKGSEYTISRYAPKICSALYHRPYDYITLPLYINSLCKGYKFYIRQERYYPAWETNLFCVHDK
;
A
#
# COMPACT_ATOMS: atom_id res chain seq x y z
N PHE A 1 -13.60 -24.19 -19.55
CA PHE A 1 -14.14 -24.68 -18.27
C PHE A 1 -15.62 -24.34 -18.19
N LYS A 2 -16.42 -25.28 -17.67
CA LYS A 2 -17.84 -25.04 -17.41
C LYS A 2 -17.99 -24.39 -16.04
N VAL A 3 -18.57 -23.20 -16.00
CA VAL A 3 -18.90 -22.50 -14.74
C VAL A 3 -20.09 -23.19 -14.10
N GLN A 4 -20.00 -23.48 -12.81
CA GLN A 4 -21.06 -24.10 -12.00
C GLN A 4 -21.37 -23.18 -10.81
N THR A 5 -22.59 -23.26 -10.30
CA THR A 5 -22.94 -22.58 -9.05
C THR A 5 -22.36 -23.35 -7.86
N LEU A 6 -22.15 -22.66 -6.73
CA LEU A 6 -21.70 -23.29 -5.49
C LEU A 6 -22.58 -24.46 -5.09
N SER A 7 -23.91 -24.30 -5.20
CA SER A 7 -24.86 -25.37 -4.87
C SER A 7 -24.74 -26.60 -5.78
N GLN A 8 -24.43 -26.41 -7.07
CA GLN A 8 -24.19 -27.53 -8.01
C GLN A 8 -22.91 -28.29 -7.64
N VAL A 9 -21.84 -27.55 -7.32
CA VAL A 9 -20.56 -28.16 -6.91
C VAL A 9 -20.73 -28.92 -5.60
N GLN A 10 -21.43 -28.33 -4.63
CA GLN A 10 -21.71 -28.99 -3.33
C GLN A 10 -22.55 -30.27 -3.48
N ALA A 11 -23.58 -30.23 -4.35
CA ALA A 11 -24.40 -31.40 -4.62
C ALA A 11 -23.61 -32.55 -5.28
N GLN A 12 -22.57 -32.23 -6.05
CA GLN A 12 -21.75 -33.19 -6.77
C GLN A 12 -20.62 -33.78 -5.89
N PHE A 13 -20.00 -32.96 -5.03
CA PHE A 13 -18.76 -33.31 -4.33
C PHE A 13 -18.86 -33.33 -2.78
N GLY A 14 -20.00 -32.92 -2.21
CA GLY A 14 -20.17 -32.83 -0.75
C GLY A 14 -19.42 -31.65 -0.13
N ASP A 15 -18.59 -31.93 0.88
CA ASP A 15 -17.78 -30.91 1.55
C ASP A 15 -16.71 -30.39 0.60
N ILE A 16 -16.60 -29.05 0.54
CA ILE A 16 -15.68 -28.35 -0.36
C ILE A 16 -14.94 -27.24 0.39
N THR A 17 -13.71 -27.01 -0.03
CA THR A 17 -12.97 -25.79 0.30
C THR A 17 -13.12 -24.77 -0.84
N VAL A 18 -13.54 -23.58 -0.52
CA VAL A 18 -13.69 -22.49 -1.48
C VAL A 18 -12.41 -21.64 -1.49
N VAL A 19 -11.82 -21.50 -2.67
CA VAL A 19 -10.64 -20.64 -2.86
C VAL A 19 -11.08 -19.31 -3.45
N LEU A 20 -10.84 -18.22 -2.75
CA LEU A 20 -11.15 -16.87 -3.21
C LEU A 20 -10.01 -16.35 -4.08
N GLY A 21 -10.24 -16.15 -5.38
CA GLY A 21 -9.25 -15.73 -6.37
C GLY A 21 -9.41 -14.28 -6.85
N PHE A 22 -10.02 -13.40 -6.05
CA PHE A 22 -10.19 -11.97 -6.38
C PHE A 22 -10.18 -11.12 -5.10
N GLY A 23 -9.99 -9.80 -5.27
CA GLY A 23 -10.04 -8.84 -4.18
C GLY A 23 -11.32 -8.00 -4.18
N THR A 24 -11.78 -7.59 -3.00
CA THR A 24 -12.98 -6.76 -2.85
C THR A 24 -13.02 -6.00 -1.51
N SER A 25 -13.56 -4.78 -1.57
CA SER A 25 -14.00 -4.00 -0.40
C SER A 25 -15.51 -3.75 -0.43
N LEU A 26 -16.23 -4.29 -1.42
CA LEU A 26 -17.67 -4.10 -1.56
C LEU A 26 -18.41 -4.85 -0.45
N PRO A 27 -19.18 -4.17 0.43
CA PRO A 27 -19.80 -4.79 1.61
C PRO A 27 -20.69 -5.98 1.26
N GLU A 28 -21.47 -5.89 0.18
CA GLU A 28 -22.36 -6.94 -0.28
C GLU A 28 -21.62 -8.20 -0.76
N ILE A 29 -20.42 -8.03 -1.31
CA ILE A 29 -19.58 -9.16 -1.73
C ILE A 29 -18.90 -9.78 -0.52
N MET A 30 -18.38 -8.96 0.40
CA MET A 30 -17.79 -9.45 1.65
C MET A 30 -18.80 -10.23 2.49
N GLU A 31 -20.04 -9.74 2.60
CA GLU A 31 -21.12 -10.46 3.30
C GLU A 31 -21.44 -11.81 2.65
N ARG A 32 -21.43 -11.89 1.32
CA ARG A 32 -21.59 -13.17 0.60
C ARG A 32 -20.46 -14.14 0.91
N ILE A 33 -19.22 -13.69 0.94
CA ILE A 33 -18.04 -14.50 1.32
C ILE A 33 -18.21 -14.99 2.77
N ASP A 34 -18.58 -14.10 3.69
CA ASP A 34 -18.82 -14.44 5.11
C ASP A 34 -19.95 -15.49 5.25
N ASN A 35 -21.00 -15.42 4.44
CA ASN A 35 -22.08 -16.41 4.43
C ASN A 35 -21.66 -17.77 3.84
N ILE A 36 -20.74 -17.78 2.89
CA ILE A 36 -20.13 -19.02 2.37
C ILE A 36 -19.29 -19.68 3.48
N GLU A 37 -18.48 -18.89 4.20
CA GLU A 37 -17.60 -19.40 5.25
C GLU A 37 -18.35 -20.02 6.44
N LYS A 38 -19.61 -19.65 6.69
CA LYS A 38 -20.46 -20.31 7.69
C LYS A 38 -20.74 -21.79 7.38
N ARG A 39 -20.56 -22.21 6.13
CA ARG A 39 -20.92 -23.56 5.64
C ARG A 39 -19.75 -24.32 5.01
N HIS A 40 -18.71 -23.62 4.60
CA HIS A 40 -17.56 -24.15 3.89
C HIS A 40 -16.29 -23.52 4.41
N GLU A 41 -15.18 -24.21 4.34
CA GLU A 41 -13.88 -23.58 4.52
C GLU A 41 -13.63 -22.61 3.35
N VAL A 42 -13.30 -21.35 3.66
CA VAL A 42 -12.89 -20.35 2.67
C VAL A 42 -11.43 -19.98 2.95
N ILE A 43 -10.59 -20.16 1.95
CA ILE A 43 -9.19 -19.77 2.00
C ILE A 43 -8.87 -18.77 0.89
N VAL A 44 -7.99 -17.84 1.20
CA VAL A 44 -7.44 -16.90 0.22
C VAL A 44 -5.95 -17.20 0.09
N PRO A 45 -5.49 -17.68 -1.06
CA PRO A 45 -4.07 -17.85 -1.27
C PRO A 45 -3.38 -16.49 -1.20
N GLU A 46 -2.21 -16.45 -0.59
CA GLU A 46 -1.37 -15.26 -0.67
C GLU A 46 -0.92 -15.09 -2.13
N MET A 47 -1.44 -14.06 -2.76
CA MET A 47 -1.06 -13.69 -4.13
C MET A 47 -0.20 -12.45 -4.08
N CYS A 48 1.00 -12.54 -4.65
CA CYS A 48 1.87 -11.41 -4.83
C CYS A 48 1.22 -10.41 -5.80
N VAL A 49 1.07 -9.16 -5.38
CA VAL A 49 0.55 -8.09 -6.24
C VAL A 49 1.62 -7.65 -7.23
N ALA A 50 2.89 -7.67 -6.82
CA ALA A 50 4.02 -7.27 -7.64
C ALA A 50 5.22 -8.20 -7.47
N GLY A 51 5.95 -8.44 -8.57
CA GLY A 51 7.12 -9.32 -8.61
C GLY A 51 6.74 -10.79 -8.75
N ASP A 52 7.75 -11.66 -8.70
CA ASP A 52 7.62 -13.11 -8.92
C ASP A 52 7.80 -13.91 -7.63
N GLU A 53 7.98 -13.24 -6.50
CA GLU A 53 8.18 -13.87 -5.21
C GLU A 53 6.83 -14.10 -4.51
N ASN A 54 6.53 -15.34 -4.18
CA ASN A 54 5.40 -15.70 -3.34
C ASN A 54 5.82 -15.77 -1.87
N PHE A 55 4.86 -15.56 -0.97
CA PHE A 55 5.06 -15.78 0.45
C PHE A 55 5.37 -17.26 0.71
N SER A 56 6.38 -17.53 1.53
CA SER A 56 6.65 -18.85 2.04
C SER A 56 6.97 -18.84 3.54
N LYS A 57 6.52 -19.88 4.23
CA LYS A 57 6.77 -20.06 5.66
C LYS A 57 8.27 -20.23 5.95
N GLU A 58 8.97 -20.93 5.08
CA GLU A 58 10.42 -21.18 5.20
C GLU A 58 11.19 -19.86 5.13
N LYS A 59 10.84 -18.98 4.18
CA LYS A 59 11.47 -17.67 4.07
C LYS A 59 11.13 -16.79 5.27
N LEU A 60 9.88 -16.78 5.73
CA LEU A 60 9.50 -16.07 6.95
C LEU A 60 10.34 -16.53 8.15
N LEU A 61 10.51 -17.84 8.32
CA LEU A 61 11.36 -18.40 9.41
C LEU A 61 12.83 -17.95 9.26
N SER A 62 13.36 -17.88 8.05
CA SER A 62 14.71 -17.36 7.81
C SER A 62 14.85 -15.86 8.15
N MET A 63 13.73 -15.12 8.09
CA MET A 63 13.64 -13.69 8.43
C MET A 63 13.18 -13.44 9.88
N TYR A 64 13.11 -14.46 10.74
CA TYR A 64 12.53 -14.34 12.09
C TYR A 64 13.11 -13.16 12.89
N SER A 65 14.43 -12.98 12.89
CA SER A 65 15.08 -11.86 13.59
C SER A 65 14.67 -10.49 13.05
N GLN A 66 14.45 -10.38 11.73
CA GLN A 66 13.98 -9.14 11.10
C GLN A 66 12.49 -8.90 11.42
N ALA A 67 11.68 -9.96 11.38
CA ALA A 67 10.27 -9.88 11.76
C ALA A 67 10.09 -9.43 13.22
N GLU A 68 10.90 -9.99 14.15
CA GLU A 68 10.91 -9.58 15.56
C GLU A 68 11.33 -8.11 15.71
N LYS A 69 12.35 -7.66 14.99
CA LYS A 69 12.77 -6.24 15.01
C LYS A 69 11.68 -5.33 14.47
N ALA A 70 11.02 -5.70 13.35
CA ALA A 70 9.91 -4.92 12.79
C ALA A 70 8.73 -4.85 13.78
N TYR A 71 8.35 -5.98 14.38
CA TYR A 71 7.31 -6.04 15.40
C TYR A 71 7.57 -5.08 16.59
N ARG A 72 8.79 -5.00 17.04
CA ARG A 72 9.21 -4.12 18.15
C ARG A 72 9.19 -2.63 17.80
N LEU A 73 9.16 -2.27 16.52
CA LEU A 73 9.02 -0.87 16.08
C LEU A 73 7.60 -0.34 16.27
N PHE A 74 6.59 -1.20 16.27
CA PHE A 74 5.20 -0.74 16.34
C PHE A 74 4.86 -0.18 17.72
N ASP A 75 4.29 1.04 17.71
CA ASP A 75 4.12 1.87 18.90
C ASP A 75 2.88 1.48 19.73
N ASP A 76 1.84 0.90 19.09
CA ASP A 76 0.61 0.53 19.77
C ASP A 76 0.21 -0.96 19.64
N ASP A 77 -0.66 -1.41 20.54
CA ASP A 77 -1.12 -2.79 20.59
C ASP A 77 -1.94 -3.20 19.37
N ILE A 78 -2.65 -2.25 18.73
CA ILE A 78 -3.41 -2.51 17.50
C ILE A 78 -2.44 -2.87 16.38
N SER A 79 -1.33 -2.15 16.25
CA SER A 79 -0.29 -2.44 15.26
C SER A 79 0.37 -3.78 15.48
N LYS A 80 0.68 -4.12 16.74
CA LYS A 80 1.26 -5.42 17.09
C LYS A 80 0.30 -6.56 16.76
N LEU A 81 -0.98 -6.40 17.13
CA LEU A 81 -2.02 -7.36 16.77
C LEU A 81 -2.18 -7.48 15.24
N THR A 82 -2.15 -6.35 14.53
CA THR A 82 -2.23 -6.34 13.06
C THR A 82 -1.08 -7.11 12.43
N PHE A 83 0.14 -6.90 12.90
CA PHE A 83 1.31 -7.65 12.42
C PHE A 83 1.18 -9.16 12.65
N GLU A 84 0.74 -9.57 13.85
CA GLU A 84 0.54 -10.99 14.21
C GLU A 84 -0.53 -11.65 13.34
N LYS A 85 -1.71 -11.00 13.23
CA LYS A 85 -2.86 -11.55 12.50
C LYS A 85 -2.63 -11.53 10.99
N LEU A 86 -1.98 -10.49 10.46
CA LEU A 86 -1.55 -10.44 9.06
C LEU A 86 -0.58 -11.61 8.75
N THR A 87 0.39 -11.86 9.63
CA THR A 87 1.30 -13.00 9.50
C THR A 87 0.57 -14.32 9.52
N ALA A 88 -0.38 -14.51 10.45
CA ALA A 88 -1.21 -15.71 10.53
C ALA A 88 -2.09 -15.89 9.27
N PHE A 89 -2.66 -14.81 8.74
CA PHE A 89 -3.39 -14.82 7.47
C PHE A 89 -2.49 -15.26 6.31
N LYS A 90 -1.31 -14.67 6.17
CA LYS A 90 -0.35 -15.03 5.10
C LYS A 90 0.07 -16.51 5.15
N ILE A 91 0.16 -17.10 6.34
CA ILE A 91 0.50 -18.52 6.53
C ILE A 91 -0.70 -19.44 6.18
N THR A 92 -1.93 -19.02 6.53
CA THR A 92 -3.10 -19.93 6.54
C THR A 92 -4.14 -19.64 5.48
N GLY A 93 -4.16 -18.41 4.95
CA GLY A 93 -5.21 -17.95 4.04
C GLY A 93 -6.58 -17.71 4.70
N ARG A 94 -6.70 -17.79 6.03
CA ARG A 94 -7.99 -17.71 6.73
C ARG A 94 -8.42 -16.27 6.95
N LEU A 95 -9.59 -15.90 6.44
CA LEU A 95 -10.16 -14.56 6.53
C LEU A 95 -10.49 -14.11 7.97
N SER A 96 -10.71 -15.06 8.88
CA SER A 96 -10.96 -14.74 10.29
C SER A 96 -9.89 -13.86 10.90
N TYR A 97 -8.61 -14.08 10.54
CA TYR A 97 -7.51 -13.25 11.03
C TYR A 97 -7.59 -11.81 10.54
N LEU A 98 -8.05 -11.56 9.32
CA LEU A 98 -8.20 -10.19 8.80
C LEU A 98 -9.35 -9.46 9.48
N ARG A 99 -10.45 -10.14 9.79
CA ARG A 99 -11.59 -9.51 10.48
C ARG A 99 -11.24 -8.97 11.86
N GLU A 100 -10.32 -9.64 12.55
CA GLU A 100 -9.86 -9.21 13.88
C GLU A 100 -9.06 -7.90 13.86
N ILE A 101 -8.56 -7.48 12.68
CA ILE A 101 -7.65 -6.34 12.53
C ILE A 101 -8.21 -5.23 11.63
N PHE A 102 -9.43 -5.36 11.12
CA PHE A 102 -10.04 -4.29 10.34
C PHE A 102 -10.14 -3.00 11.16
N THR A 103 -9.63 -1.93 10.59
CA THR A 103 -9.64 -0.60 11.20
C THR A 103 -10.46 0.34 10.31
N ASP A 104 -11.39 1.07 10.91
CA ASP A 104 -12.20 2.06 10.21
C ASP A 104 -11.34 3.23 9.74
N LYS A 105 -11.69 3.79 8.58
CA LYS A 105 -10.92 4.87 7.93
C LYS A 105 -10.78 6.10 8.84
N ASP A 106 -11.79 6.43 9.64
CA ASP A 106 -11.73 7.57 10.56
C ASP A 106 -10.62 7.40 11.60
N LYS A 107 -10.49 6.20 12.18
CA LYS A 107 -9.41 5.88 13.13
C LYS A 107 -8.02 5.89 12.47
N ILE A 108 -7.95 5.51 11.21
CA ILE A 108 -6.70 5.58 10.44
C ILE A 108 -6.31 7.06 10.23
N THR A 109 -7.28 7.91 9.93
CA THR A 109 -6.99 9.34 9.70
C THR A 109 -6.48 10.06 10.95
N GLU A 110 -6.82 9.60 12.15
CA GLU A 110 -6.30 10.13 13.42
C GLU A 110 -4.79 9.91 13.61
N ILE A 111 -4.22 8.86 12.98
CA ILE A 111 -2.79 8.56 13.06
C ILE A 111 -1.95 9.61 12.31
N LEU A 112 -2.46 10.13 11.19
CA LEU A 112 -1.79 11.14 10.38
C LEU A 112 -2.53 12.47 10.46
N PRO A 113 -2.30 13.28 11.51
CA PRO A 113 -2.88 14.61 11.59
C PRO A 113 -2.33 15.50 10.48
N LEU A 114 -3.22 16.03 9.64
CA LEU A 114 -2.89 16.94 8.55
C LEU A 114 -3.05 18.39 9.01
N GLY A 115 -2.06 19.21 8.67
CA GLY A 115 -2.06 20.66 8.93
C GLY A 115 -2.40 21.47 7.67
N GLU A 116 -2.55 22.79 7.85
CA GLU A 116 -2.86 23.73 6.76
C GLU A 116 -1.66 24.03 5.85
N ASN A 117 -0.44 23.63 6.24
CA ASN A 117 0.81 23.93 5.52
C ASN A 117 1.49 22.64 5.04
N GLU A 118 0.71 21.65 4.60
CA GLU A 118 1.30 20.39 4.12
C GLU A 118 2.03 20.60 2.79
N ILE A 119 3.25 20.08 2.73
CA ILE A 119 3.98 19.84 1.48
C ILE A 119 3.91 18.33 1.27
N TYR A 120 2.98 17.91 0.40
CA TYR A 120 2.62 16.53 0.18
C TYR A 120 3.26 15.96 -1.07
N CYS A 121 3.80 14.76 -0.96
CA CYS A 121 4.34 13.99 -2.08
C CYS A 121 3.53 12.71 -2.26
N ASP A 122 2.84 12.59 -3.39
CA ASP A 122 1.99 11.47 -3.77
C ASP A 122 2.72 10.60 -4.80
N LEU A 123 3.32 9.51 -4.34
CA LEU A 123 4.05 8.59 -5.20
C LEU A 123 3.14 7.43 -5.57
N GLY A 124 2.71 7.39 -6.85
CA GLY A 124 1.62 6.55 -7.34
C GLY A 124 0.27 7.26 -7.23
N ALA A 125 0.19 8.46 -7.82
CA ALA A 125 -0.98 9.33 -7.68
C ALA A 125 -2.22 8.86 -8.45
N TYR A 126 -2.10 7.83 -9.29
CA TYR A 126 -3.20 7.26 -10.07
C TYR A 126 -4.02 8.34 -10.81
N THR A 127 -5.25 8.58 -10.39
CA THR A 127 -6.12 9.62 -10.96
C THR A 127 -6.14 10.91 -10.15
N GLY A 128 -5.29 11.04 -9.11
CA GLY A 128 -5.23 12.19 -8.22
C GLY A 128 -6.25 12.14 -7.08
N ASP A 129 -6.81 10.96 -6.79
CA ASP A 129 -7.82 10.75 -5.76
C ASP A 129 -7.26 11.00 -4.35
N THR A 130 -6.05 10.52 -4.06
CA THR A 130 -5.38 10.76 -2.76
C THR A 130 -4.96 12.21 -2.55
N ALA A 131 -4.53 12.89 -3.61
CA ALA A 131 -4.28 14.34 -3.55
C ALA A 131 -5.59 15.11 -3.30
N ALA A 132 -6.70 14.75 -3.97
CA ALA A 132 -8.01 15.35 -3.74
C ALA A 132 -8.54 15.07 -2.31
N GLU A 133 -8.29 13.88 -1.76
CA GLU A 133 -8.62 13.56 -0.38
C GLU A 133 -7.84 14.45 0.61
N LEU A 134 -6.53 14.63 0.42
CA LEU A 134 -5.73 15.54 1.24
C LEU A 134 -6.30 16.96 1.20
N ILE A 135 -6.59 17.48 0.00
CA ILE A 135 -7.17 18.82 -0.18
C ILE A 135 -8.49 18.95 0.58
N SER A 136 -9.37 17.94 0.48
CA SER A 136 -10.63 17.92 1.22
C SER A 136 -10.42 17.92 2.73
N ARG A 137 -9.50 17.08 3.24
CA ARG A 137 -9.24 16.94 4.68
C ARG A 137 -8.59 18.19 5.30
N THR A 138 -7.84 18.95 4.51
CA THR A 138 -7.23 20.22 4.93
C THR A 138 -8.12 21.44 4.70
N GLY A 139 -9.36 21.24 4.23
CA GLY A 139 -10.26 22.34 3.87
C GLY A 139 -9.73 23.22 2.73
N GLY A 140 -8.95 22.64 1.82
CA GLY A 140 -8.33 23.34 0.71
C GLY A 140 -7.02 24.06 1.07
N LYS A 141 -6.53 23.92 2.30
CA LYS A 141 -5.32 24.58 2.77
C LYS A 141 -4.14 23.61 2.76
N TYR A 142 -3.16 23.88 1.93
CA TYR A 142 -1.88 23.18 1.82
C TYR A 142 -0.85 24.12 1.16
N GLU A 143 0.41 23.86 1.40
CA GLU A 143 1.47 24.68 0.80
C GLU A 143 1.78 24.22 -0.63
N ARG A 144 1.97 22.90 -0.83
CA ARG A 144 2.28 22.32 -2.15
C ARG A 144 2.00 20.84 -2.23
N ILE A 145 1.68 20.36 -3.45
CA ILE A 145 1.56 18.96 -3.78
C ILE A 145 2.51 18.62 -4.93
N TYR A 146 3.26 17.52 -4.78
CA TYR A 146 4.05 16.89 -5.82
C TYR A 146 3.47 15.49 -6.05
N ALA A 147 3.06 15.16 -7.27
CA ALA A 147 2.44 13.89 -7.57
C ALA A 147 3.12 13.22 -8.78
N LEU A 148 3.47 11.95 -8.62
CA LEU A 148 4.11 11.12 -9.64
C LEU A 148 3.17 10.00 -10.07
N GLU A 149 2.93 9.86 -11.37
CA GLU A 149 2.12 8.79 -11.97
C GLU A 149 2.74 8.34 -13.29
N PRO A 150 3.22 7.09 -13.41
CA PRO A 150 3.89 6.62 -14.62
C PRO A 150 2.94 6.33 -15.78
N GLU A 151 1.73 5.81 -15.50
CA GLU A 151 0.81 5.44 -16.57
C GLU A 151 0.17 6.68 -17.21
N ARG A 152 0.45 6.89 -18.48
CA ARG A 152 0.01 8.09 -19.23
C ARG A 152 -1.51 8.33 -19.17
N LYS A 153 -2.32 7.27 -19.20
CA LYS A 153 -3.78 7.39 -19.14
C LYS A 153 -4.25 7.90 -17.77
N ASN A 154 -3.68 7.36 -16.69
CA ASN A 154 -3.98 7.78 -15.34
C ASN A 154 -3.45 9.19 -15.08
N PHE A 155 -2.24 9.50 -15.52
CA PHE A 155 -1.67 10.83 -15.47
C PHE A 155 -2.57 11.90 -16.15
N GLN A 156 -3.14 11.61 -17.33
CA GLN A 156 -4.07 12.52 -17.99
C GLN A 156 -5.35 12.74 -17.18
N LYS A 157 -5.86 11.71 -16.52
CA LYS A 157 -7.00 11.83 -15.61
C LYS A 157 -6.62 12.66 -14.38
N CYS A 158 -5.43 12.41 -13.79
CA CYS A 158 -4.90 13.18 -12.67
C CYS A 158 -4.80 14.68 -13.01
N LEU A 159 -4.23 15.02 -14.18
CA LEU A 159 -4.18 16.39 -14.69
C LEU A 159 -5.59 17.03 -14.77
N LYS A 160 -6.56 16.28 -15.28
CA LYS A 160 -7.95 16.77 -15.40
C LYS A 160 -8.60 16.98 -14.03
N ASN A 161 -8.45 16.01 -13.13
CA ASN A 161 -9.12 16.01 -11.83
C ASN A 161 -8.55 17.09 -10.90
N LEU A 162 -7.25 17.37 -11.02
CA LEU A 162 -6.57 18.34 -10.16
C LEU A 162 -6.44 19.74 -10.80
N LYS A 163 -6.96 19.95 -12.01
CA LYS A 163 -6.84 21.22 -12.77
C LYS A 163 -7.36 22.45 -12.03
N ALA A 164 -8.34 22.28 -11.15
CA ALA A 164 -8.96 23.40 -10.42
C ALA A 164 -8.19 23.84 -9.18
N TYR A 165 -7.11 23.13 -8.83
CA TYR A 165 -6.32 23.38 -7.62
C TYR A 165 -4.96 23.98 -7.97
N ASP A 166 -4.54 24.95 -7.18
CA ASP A 166 -3.25 25.61 -7.33
C ASP A 166 -2.12 24.86 -6.58
N ASN A 167 -0.87 25.27 -6.83
CA ASN A 167 0.31 24.74 -6.13
C ASN A 167 0.51 23.21 -6.26
N ILE A 168 0.12 22.62 -7.40
CA ILE A 168 0.33 21.20 -7.69
C ILE A 168 1.34 21.06 -8.83
N SER A 169 2.33 20.19 -8.63
CA SER A 169 3.30 19.77 -9.64
C SER A 169 3.09 18.30 -9.95
N LEU A 170 2.71 18.00 -11.21
CA LEU A 170 2.44 16.64 -11.66
C LEU A 170 3.57 16.17 -12.59
N TYR A 171 4.04 14.94 -12.37
CA TYR A 171 5.11 14.31 -13.14
C TYR A 171 4.62 12.99 -13.74
N ASN A 172 4.71 12.86 -15.07
CA ASN A 172 4.47 11.56 -15.71
C ASN A 172 5.73 10.71 -15.59
N ALA A 173 5.97 10.16 -14.42
CA ALA A 173 7.14 9.39 -14.07
C ALA A 173 6.83 8.37 -12.97
N ALA A 174 7.52 7.25 -12.96
CA ALA A 174 7.56 6.32 -11.84
C ALA A 174 8.42 6.91 -10.71
N ALA A 175 8.04 6.68 -9.46
CA ALA A 175 8.93 6.95 -8.34
C ALA A 175 9.95 5.81 -8.22
N TRP A 176 11.24 6.17 -8.14
CA TRP A 176 12.34 5.21 -8.15
C TRP A 176 13.53 5.71 -7.33
N SER A 177 14.58 4.90 -7.21
CA SER A 177 15.78 5.25 -6.45
C SER A 177 16.65 6.33 -7.10
N ILE A 178 16.64 6.42 -8.42
CA ILE A 178 17.41 7.38 -9.22
C ILE A 178 16.61 7.85 -10.42
N ASP A 179 17.01 8.98 -11.00
CA ASP A 179 16.45 9.46 -12.26
C ASP A 179 16.95 8.60 -13.42
N THR A 180 16.03 7.92 -14.12
CA THR A 180 16.35 6.98 -15.21
C THR A 180 15.12 6.72 -16.10
N GLU A 181 15.23 5.77 -17.02
CA GLU A 181 14.09 5.16 -17.72
C GLU A 181 13.88 3.73 -17.24
N LEU A 182 12.64 3.33 -17.06
CA LEU A 182 12.24 1.97 -16.70
C LEU A 182 11.29 1.40 -17.75
N ASN A 183 11.31 0.08 -17.89
CA ASN A 183 10.24 -0.61 -18.61
C ASN A 183 9.06 -0.82 -17.67
N PHE A 184 7.89 -0.36 -18.06
CA PHE A 184 6.68 -0.38 -17.26
C PHE A 184 5.55 -1.05 -18.02
N ALA A 185 4.98 -2.09 -17.45
CA ALA A 185 3.77 -2.72 -17.96
C ALA A 185 2.55 -2.06 -17.34
N GLY A 186 1.80 -1.30 -18.15
CA GLY A 186 0.49 -0.79 -17.78
C GLY A 186 -0.50 -1.94 -17.67
N GLY A 187 -1.27 -2.01 -16.58
CA GLY A 187 -2.37 -2.94 -16.40
C GLY A 187 -3.72 -2.27 -16.56
N ALA A 188 -4.80 -3.04 -16.61
CA ALA A 188 -6.14 -2.50 -16.47
C ALA A 188 -6.36 -2.04 -15.02
N GLY A 189 -6.51 -0.72 -14.82
CA GLY A 189 -6.73 -0.13 -13.49
C GLY A 189 -5.44 0.16 -12.71
N ARG A 190 -5.36 -0.28 -11.44
CA ARG A 190 -4.26 0.00 -10.50
C ARG A 190 -3.04 -0.94 -10.61
N GLN A 191 -2.97 -1.83 -11.60
CA GLN A 191 -1.95 -2.90 -11.69
C GLN A 191 -0.75 -2.57 -12.58
N GLY A 192 -0.38 -1.31 -12.73
CA GLY A 192 0.80 -0.93 -13.51
C GLY A 192 2.09 -1.15 -12.70
N ARG A 193 3.06 -1.94 -13.22
CA ARG A 193 4.31 -2.28 -12.53
C ARG A 193 5.53 -2.18 -13.42
N VAL A 194 6.71 -2.11 -12.81
CA VAL A 194 7.98 -2.26 -13.53
C VAL A 194 8.10 -3.69 -14.05
N ASP A 195 8.26 -3.85 -15.38
CA ASP A 195 8.30 -5.15 -16.04
C ASP A 195 9.21 -5.07 -17.29
N ALA A 196 10.09 -6.05 -17.48
CA ALA A 196 11.05 -6.08 -18.59
C ALA A 196 10.39 -6.00 -19.99
N ALA A 197 9.15 -6.49 -20.13
CA ALA A 197 8.37 -6.44 -21.38
C ALA A 197 7.54 -5.15 -21.53
N GLY A 198 7.61 -4.22 -20.56
CA GLY A 198 6.83 -3.00 -20.51
C GLY A 198 7.30 -1.92 -21.51
N LYS A 199 6.51 -0.83 -21.57
CA LYS A 199 6.91 0.38 -22.31
C LYS A 199 7.86 1.20 -21.46
N LYS A 200 8.79 1.91 -22.10
CA LYS A 200 9.66 2.87 -21.43
C LYS A 200 8.86 4.00 -20.81
N VAL A 201 9.10 4.25 -19.53
CA VAL A 201 8.60 5.41 -18.78
C VAL A 201 9.76 6.10 -18.08
N SER A 202 9.64 7.40 -17.92
CA SER A 202 10.57 8.15 -17.06
C SER A 202 10.42 7.69 -15.62
N ALA A 203 11.53 7.60 -14.90
CA ALA A 203 11.58 7.34 -13.48
C ALA A 203 12.36 8.44 -12.77
N ARG A 204 11.91 8.85 -11.61
CA ARG A 204 12.53 9.93 -10.83
C ARG A 204 12.63 9.58 -9.36
N SER A 205 13.73 9.98 -8.74
CA SER A 205 13.83 9.99 -7.28
C SER A 205 13.06 11.18 -6.70
N LEU A 206 12.45 11.01 -5.54
CA LEU A 206 11.78 12.11 -4.85
C LEU A 206 12.77 13.22 -4.47
N ASP A 207 13.99 12.84 -4.08
CA ASP A 207 15.04 13.79 -3.75
C ASP A 207 15.40 14.70 -4.92
N SER A 208 15.40 14.17 -6.16
CA SER A 208 15.61 15.00 -7.37
C SER A 208 14.41 15.90 -7.68
N VAL A 209 13.19 15.41 -7.48
CA VAL A 209 11.95 16.17 -7.68
C VAL A 209 11.87 17.35 -6.73
N LEU A 210 12.22 17.13 -5.47
CA LEU A 210 12.20 18.17 -4.43
C LEU A 210 13.40 19.10 -4.52
N ALA A 211 14.54 18.66 -5.04
CA ALA A 211 15.76 19.42 -5.16
C ALA A 211 16.14 20.12 -3.85
N GLY A 212 16.09 19.39 -2.73
CA GLY A 212 16.41 19.87 -1.38
C GLY A 212 15.29 20.66 -0.68
N LYS A 213 14.12 20.82 -1.29
CA LYS A 213 12.97 21.47 -0.65
C LYS A 213 12.39 20.56 0.44
N LYS A 214 11.79 21.21 1.45
CA LYS A 214 11.10 20.50 2.54
C LYS A 214 9.93 19.67 2.01
N CYS A 215 9.69 18.55 2.68
CA CYS A 215 8.48 17.75 2.57
C CYS A 215 7.92 17.48 3.97
N THR A 216 6.60 17.45 4.12
CA THR A 216 5.92 17.19 5.42
C THR A 216 5.16 15.89 5.44
N TYR A 217 4.78 15.37 4.27
CA TYR A 217 4.04 14.13 4.14
C TYR A 217 4.35 13.44 2.81
N ILE A 218 4.65 12.13 2.84
CA ILE A 218 4.88 11.30 1.66
C ILE A 218 3.95 10.10 1.70
N LYS A 219 3.24 9.82 0.60
CA LYS A 219 2.52 8.58 0.36
C LYS A 219 3.28 7.74 -0.67
N TYR A 220 3.48 6.47 -0.35
CA TYR A 220 4.01 5.44 -1.25
C TYR A 220 2.93 4.42 -1.55
N ASP A 221 2.58 4.30 -2.82
CA ASP A 221 1.65 3.29 -3.34
C ASP A 221 2.03 3.04 -4.82
N VAL A 222 3.18 2.39 -5.01
CA VAL A 222 3.90 2.36 -6.29
C VAL A 222 4.02 0.93 -6.86
N GLU A 223 3.03 0.11 -6.54
CA GLU A 223 2.81 -1.22 -7.15
C GLU A 223 4.07 -2.10 -7.10
N GLY A 224 4.70 -2.17 -5.90
CA GLY A 224 5.85 -3.01 -5.60
C GLY A 224 7.22 -2.38 -5.88
N ALA A 225 7.27 -1.11 -6.26
CA ALA A 225 8.50 -0.32 -6.32
C ALA A 225 8.77 0.45 -5.01
N ASP A 226 8.04 0.12 -3.92
CA ASP A 226 8.02 0.89 -2.67
C ASP A 226 9.42 1.03 -2.04
N LEU A 227 10.20 -0.03 -2.00
CA LEU A 227 11.58 0.03 -1.50
C LEU A 227 12.49 0.91 -2.37
N GLU A 228 12.35 0.83 -3.71
CA GLU A 228 13.14 1.68 -4.61
C GLU A 228 12.72 3.16 -4.50
N ALA A 229 11.43 3.44 -4.36
CA ALA A 229 10.94 4.79 -4.11
C ALA A 229 11.42 5.36 -2.76
N LEU A 230 11.48 4.53 -1.71
CA LEU A 230 12.07 4.90 -0.41
C LEU A 230 13.56 5.24 -0.53
N LYS A 231 14.35 4.45 -1.29
CA LYS A 231 15.75 4.76 -1.59
C LYS A 231 15.90 6.12 -2.30
N GLY A 232 14.98 6.43 -3.22
CA GLY A 232 14.94 7.73 -3.90
C GLY A 232 14.48 8.90 -3.03
N SER A 233 14.19 8.66 -1.76
CA SER A 233 13.70 9.64 -0.79
C SER A 233 14.59 9.74 0.46
N GLU A 234 15.77 9.11 0.46
CA GLU A 234 16.65 8.97 1.63
C GLU A 234 17.05 10.31 2.24
N TYR A 235 17.46 11.28 1.39
CA TYR A 235 17.81 12.61 1.85
C TYR A 235 16.60 13.31 2.49
N THR A 236 15.46 13.28 1.80
CA THR A 236 14.22 13.92 2.28
C THR A 236 13.76 13.34 3.62
N ILE A 237 13.75 12.00 3.76
CA ILE A 237 13.34 11.31 5.00
C ILE A 237 14.31 11.65 6.13
N SER A 238 15.61 11.51 5.90
CA SER A 238 16.63 11.74 6.92
C SER A 238 16.70 13.20 7.36
N ARG A 239 16.46 14.16 6.44
CA ARG A 239 16.58 15.59 6.71
C ARG A 239 15.34 16.20 7.33
N TYR A 240 14.16 15.78 6.88
CA TYR A 240 12.91 16.45 7.22
C TYR A 240 11.96 15.63 8.07
N ALA A 241 12.20 14.34 8.21
CA ALA A 241 11.35 13.38 8.95
C ALA A 241 9.85 13.62 8.64
N PRO A 242 9.43 13.57 7.35
CA PRO A 242 8.03 13.78 6.98
C PRO A 242 7.14 12.66 7.54
N LYS A 243 5.86 12.93 7.70
CA LYS A 243 4.87 11.84 7.87
C LYS A 243 4.95 10.91 6.68
N ILE A 244 4.78 9.60 6.90
CA ILE A 244 4.82 8.60 5.83
C ILE A 244 3.56 7.74 5.91
N CYS A 245 2.93 7.52 4.75
CA CYS A 245 1.98 6.44 4.52
C CYS A 245 2.54 5.54 3.40
N SER A 246 2.67 4.24 3.65
CA SER A 246 3.22 3.31 2.65
C SER A 246 2.39 2.04 2.57
N ALA A 247 2.02 1.63 1.37
CA ALA A 247 1.42 0.32 1.12
C ALA A 247 2.39 -0.80 1.54
N LEU A 248 1.86 -1.84 2.20
CA LEU A 248 2.63 -3.00 2.69
C LEU A 248 2.20 -4.32 2.04
N TYR A 249 1.35 -4.27 1.03
CA TYR A 249 0.70 -5.44 0.44
C TYR A 249 1.20 -5.79 -0.96
N HIS A 250 2.06 -4.98 -1.55
CA HIS A 250 2.54 -5.22 -2.91
C HIS A 250 3.47 -6.41 -2.99
N ARG A 251 4.41 -6.56 -2.03
CA ARG A 251 5.32 -7.71 -1.94
C ARG A 251 5.12 -8.48 -0.64
N PRO A 252 5.41 -9.77 -0.63
CA PRO A 252 5.08 -10.66 0.50
C PRO A 252 5.63 -10.22 1.85
N TYR A 253 6.81 -9.59 1.86
CA TYR A 253 7.56 -9.24 3.08
C TYR A 253 7.70 -7.74 3.32
N ASP A 254 6.98 -6.89 2.59
CA ASP A 254 7.03 -5.42 2.74
C ASP A 254 6.67 -4.99 4.17
N TYR A 255 5.73 -5.69 4.81
CA TYR A 255 5.32 -5.41 6.19
C TYR A 255 6.45 -5.64 7.24
N ILE A 256 7.54 -6.32 6.84
CA ILE A 256 8.77 -6.50 7.64
C ILE A 256 9.86 -5.53 7.15
N THR A 257 10.08 -5.48 5.84
CA THR A 257 11.26 -4.83 5.26
C THR A 257 11.15 -3.31 5.22
N LEU A 258 9.99 -2.75 4.85
CA LEU A 258 9.83 -1.31 4.72
C LEU A 258 9.89 -0.57 6.06
N PRO A 259 9.24 -1.03 7.16
CA PRO A 259 9.40 -0.39 8.47
C PRO A 259 10.86 -0.38 8.94
N LEU A 260 11.60 -1.48 8.74
CA LEU A 260 13.01 -1.57 9.12
C LEU A 260 13.86 -0.60 8.30
N TYR A 261 13.59 -0.47 7.00
CA TYR A 261 14.31 0.44 6.13
C TYR A 261 14.07 1.90 6.53
N ILE A 262 12.83 2.32 6.71
CA ILE A 262 12.50 3.68 7.16
C ILE A 262 13.16 3.98 8.51
N ASN A 263 13.12 3.05 9.46
CA ASN A 263 13.79 3.21 10.76
C ASN A 263 15.32 3.28 10.65
N SER A 264 15.91 2.75 9.60
CA SER A 264 17.36 2.89 9.34
C SER A 264 17.72 4.30 8.85
N LEU A 265 16.83 4.97 8.14
CA LEU A 265 17.04 6.31 7.59
C LEU A 265 16.86 7.42 8.62
N CYS A 266 15.84 7.28 9.48
CA CYS A 266 15.54 8.30 10.47
C CYS A 266 15.02 7.63 11.76
N LYS A 267 15.68 7.91 12.88
CA LYS A 267 15.23 7.45 14.19
C LYS A 267 14.19 8.40 14.78
N GLY A 268 13.38 7.90 15.70
CA GLY A 268 12.37 8.71 16.39
C GLY A 268 10.99 8.67 15.73
N TYR A 269 10.84 7.94 14.64
CA TYR A 269 9.50 7.63 14.14
C TYR A 269 8.73 6.71 15.09
N LYS A 270 7.44 7.01 15.26
CA LYS A 270 6.43 6.08 15.74
C LYS A 270 5.83 5.37 14.54
N PHE A 271 5.75 4.06 14.62
CA PHE A 271 5.30 3.18 13.54
C PHE A 271 3.94 2.58 13.88
N TYR A 272 3.00 2.70 12.93
CA TYR A 272 1.67 2.10 13.04
C TYR A 272 1.36 1.32 11.77
N ILE A 273 0.73 0.15 11.93
CA ILE A 273 0.22 -0.66 10.81
C ILE A 273 -1.28 -0.82 10.98
N ARG A 274 -2.04 -0.60 9.91
CA ARG A 274 -3.49 -0.77 9.89
C ARG A 274 -3.93 -1.53 8.65
N GLN A 275 -4.98 -2.33 8.82
CA GLN A 275 -5.65 -3.03 7.73
C GLN A 275 -7.04 -2.41 7.53
N GLU A 276 -7.28 -1.82 6.38
CA GLU A 276 -8.62 -1.39 6.00
C GLU A 276 -9.50 -2.59 5.66
N ARG A 277 -10.81 -2.40 5.65
CA ARG A 277 -11.77 -3.47 5.36
C ARG A 277 -11.70 -3.89 3.90
N TYR A 278 -10.86 -4.87 3.60
CA TYR A 278 -10.62 -5.41 2.27
C TYR A 278 -10.29 -6.92 2.33
N TYR A 279 -10.78 -7.73 1.38
CA TYR A 279 -10.36 -9.11 1.17
C TYR A 279 -9.65 -9.22 -0.18
N PRO A 280 -8.42 -9.78 -0.25
CA PRO A 280 -7.53 -10.23 0.83
C PRO A 280 -6.87 -9.07 1.60
N ALA A 281 -5.67 -9.24 2.12
CA ALA A 281 -4.94 -8.24 2.91
C ALA A 281 -4.33 -7.11 2.06
N TRP A 282 -5.01 -6.71 0.97
CA TRP A 282 -4.70 -5.49 0.23
C TRP A 282 -5.30 -4.32 1.01
N GLU A 283 -4.71 -3.15 0.97
CA GLU A 283 -5.00 -2.01 1.86
C GLU A 283 -4.47 -2.20 3.30
N THR A 284 -3.39 -3.00 3.45
CA THR A 284 -2.54 -2.94 4.65
C THR A 284 -1.54 -1.81 4.47
N ASN A 285 -1.60 -0.81 5.35
CA ASN A 285 -0.79 0.40 5.23
C ASN A 285 0.06 0.64 6.49
N LEU A 286 1.28 1.11 6.27
CA LEU A 286 2.21 1.61 7.28
C LEU A 286 2.02 3.11 7.42
N PHE A 287 2.01 3.58 8.65
CA PHE A 287 2.01 5.00 8.98
C PHE A 287 3.19 5.30 9.89
N CYS A 288 3.99 6.30 9.52
CA CYS A 288 5.11 6.75 10.33
C CYS A 288 4.91 8.23 10.67
N VAL A 289 4.97 8.54 11.96
CA VAL A 289 4.84 9.91 12.49
C VAL A 289 6.05 10.20 13.36
N HIS A 290 6.67 11.35 13.16
CA HIS A 290 7.79 11.79 13.96
C HIS A 290 7.35 12.90 14.91
N ASP A 291 7.60 12.73 16.20
CA ASP A 291 7.44 13.81 17.19
C ASP A 291 8.58 14.79 16.97
N LYS A 292 8.27 15.96 16.40
CA LYS A 292 9.23 17.08 16.21
C LYS A 292 9.21 18.01 17.38
#